data_e47da2e3a3d690e0e3bbad6ae4b6e1ea
#
_entry.id   e47da2e3a3d690e0e3bbad6ae4b6e1ea
#
_cell.length_a   1.000
_cell.length_b   1.000
_cell.length_c   1.000
_cell.angle_alpha   90.00
_cell.angle_beta   90.00
_cell.angle_gamma   90.00
#
_symmetry.space_group_name_H-M   'P 1'
#
loop_
_entity.id
_entity.type
_entity.pdbx_description
1 polymer ?
#
loop_
_entity_poly.entity_id
_entity_poly.type
_entity_poly.pdbx_seq_one_letter_code
_entity_poly.pdbx_strand_id
1 'polypeptide(L)'
;MKEKAARIYLTATPDEKWKRNFRTGKQKGIIVSGRYHRHPLPVPLFSWCGNWKKSLHHKKIPRVLLQWLKMYVNKKYPIFLFVPHVRYIEEIGLLLKGLDHRIDGVHAEDPMRKEKVEAFRKGDIPLLVTTTILERGVIVKNLQVAVLGAEEEIFSESALVQIAGRAGRSFEEPYGEVVYFHYGKTESMVRAKRHIQSMNKSAKEQGLID
;
A
#
# COMPACT_ATOMS: atom_id res chain seq x y z
N MET A 1 -5.01 42.97 17.95
CA MET A 1 -4.35 42.49 16.74
C MET A 1 -4.50 41.00 16.67
N LYS A 2 -5.19 40.44 15.65
CA LYS A 2 -5.23 38.97 15.46
C LYS A 2 -3.90 38.55 14.86
N GLU A 3 -3.11 37.80 15.62
CA GLU A 3 -1.88 37.18 15.10
C GLU A 3 -2.23 36.32 13.89
N LYS A 4 -1.62 36.62 12.75
CA LYS A 4 -1.74 35.79 11.54
C LYS A 4 -0.85 34.56 11.72
N ALA A 5 -1.42 33.49 12.27
CA ALA A 5 -0.71 32.22 12.36
C ALA A 5 -0.36 31.68 10.96
N ALA A 6 0.89 31.29 10.77
CA ALA A 6 1.31 30.58 9.56
C ALA A 6 0.68 29.18 9.53
N ARG A 7 0.14 28.79 8.38
CA ARG A 7 -0.42 27.45 8.17
C ARG A 7 0.46 26.67 7.22
N ILE A 8 0.92 25.50 7.68
CA ILE A 8 1.72 24.56 6.88
C ILE A 8 0.86 23.34 6.61
N TYR A 9 0.77 22.95 5.34
CA TYR A 9 0.06 21.76 4.91
C TYR A 9 1.04 20.74 4.37
N LEU A 10 0.94 19.50 4.82
CA LEU A 10 1.75 18.37 4.36
C LEU A 10 0.83 17.34 3.71
N THR A 11 1.13 16.92 2.49
CA THR A 11 0.41 15.88 1.77
C THR A 11 1.33 15.11 0.84
N ALA A 12 1.15 13.79 0.77
CA ALA A 12 1.83 12.95 -0.21
C ALA A 12 1.06 12.88 -1.56
N THR A 13 -0.23 13.24 -1.55
CA THR A 13 -1.12 13.12 -2.70
C THR A 13 -1.99 14.38 -2.81
N PRO A 14 -1.40 15.53 -3.25
CA PRO A 14 -2.15 16.76 -3.42
C PRO A 14 -3.22 16.57 -4.51
N ASP A 15 -4.41 17.13 -4.28
CA ASP A 15 -5.48 17.14 -5.26
C ASP A 15 -5.15 18.04 -6.47
N GLU A 16 -5.94 17.97 -7.54
CA GLU A 16 -5.71 18.73 -8.76
C GLU A 16 -5.83 20.26 -8.55
N LYS A 17 -6.64 20.69 -7.58
CA LYS A 17 -6.76 22.11 -7.22
C LYS A 17 -5.47 22.63 -6.61
N TRP A 18 -4.87 21.84 -5.69
CA TRP A 18 -3.58 22.15 -5.08
C TRP A 18 -2.46 22.17 -6.11
N LYS A 19 -2.38 21.14 -6.97
CA LYS A 19 -1.38 21.06 -8.06
C LYS A 19 -1.49 22.26 -8.98
N ARG A 20 -2.71 22.68 -9.33
CA ARG A 20 -2.95 23.87 -10.15
C ARG A 20 -2.53 25.15 -9.46
N ASN A 21 -2.91 25.34 -8.20
CA ASN A 21 -2.54 26.52 -7.42
C ASN A 21 -1.03 26.65 -7.25
N PHE A 22 -0.34 25.53 -7.08
CA PHE A 22 1.12 25.49 -7.02
C PHE A 22 1.74 25.90 -8.37
N ARG A 23 1.29 25.30 -9.48
CA ARG A 23 1.78 25.63 -10.82
C ARG A 23 1.53 27.09 -11.22
N THR A 24 0.44 27.67 -10.79
CA THR A 24 0.09 29.09 -11.08
C THR A 24 0.68 30.08 -10.07
N GLY A 25 1.48 29.63 -9.11
CA GLY A 25 2.08 30.48 -8.08
C GLY A 25 1.09 31.04 -7.05
N LYS A 26 -0.17 30.63 -7.08
CA LYS A 26 -1.19 31.03 -6.09
C LYS A 26 -0.91 30.45 -4.71
N GLN A 27 -0.19 29.36 -4.63
CA GLN A 27 0.31 28.77 -3.38
C GLN A 27 1.80 28.48 -3.52
N LYS A 28 2.55 28.80 -2.46
CA LYS A 28 3.97 28.43 -2.35
C LYS A 28 4.06 27.05 -1.72
N GLY A 29 5.01 26.24 -2.16
CA GLY A 29 5.26 24.92 -1.61
C GLY A 29 6.55 24.33 -2.10
N ILE A 30 6.95 23.23 -1.48
CA ILE A 30 8.12 22.44 -1.84
C ILE A 30 7.62 21.02 -2.17
N ILE A 31 8.02 20.51 -3.32
CA ILE A 31 7.75 19.13 -3.72
C ILE A 31 9.03 18.33 -3.47
N VAL A 32 8.94 17.36 -2.56
CA VAL A 32 10.02 16.40 -2.28
C VAL A 32 9.59 15.07 -2.90
N SER A 33 10.10 14.76 -4.07
CA SER A 33 9.74 13.55 -4.83
C SER A 33 10.52 12.32 -4.40
N GLY A 34 11.69 12.50 -3.79
CA GLY A 34 12.59 11.42 -3.37
C GLY A 34 12.31 10.95 -1.94
N ARG A 35 12.63 9.67 -1.69
CA ARG A 35 12.72 9.10 -0.34
C ARG A 35 14.10 9.41 0.26
N TYR A 36 14.18 9.49 1.58
CA TYR A 36 15.44 9.80 2.31
C TYR A 36 16.57 8.80 2.02
N HIS A 37 16.24 7.55 1.70
CA HIS A 37 17.21 6.49 1.37
C HIS A 37 17.59 6.43 -0.12
N ARG A 38 17.19 7.41 -0.93
CA ARG A 38 17.55 7.59 -2.34
C ARG A 38 17.09 6.46 -3.31
N HIS A 39 16.22 5.55 -2.88
CA HIS A 39 15.67 4.53 -3.76
C HIS A 39 14.27 4.90 -4.28
N PRO A 40 13.91 4.50 -5.50
CA PRO A 40 12.63 4.83 -6.11
C PRO A 40 11.45 4.22 -5.34
N LEU A 41 10.28 4.82 -5.51
CA LEU A 41 9.03 4.21 -5.09
C LEU A 41 8.76 2.94 -5.92
N PRO A 42 8.30 1.84 -5.31
CA PRO A 42 7.96 0.63 -6.05
C PRO A 42 6.79 0.89 -6.98
N VAL A 43 6.98 0.61 -8.27
CA VAL A 43 5.94 0.77 -9.29
C VAL A 43 5.04 -0.46 -9.27
N PRO A 44 3.72 -0.31 -9.04
CA PRO A 44 2.84 -1.45 -8.89
C PRO A 44 2.67 -2.24 -10.20
N LEU A 45 2.64 -3.57 -10.06
CA LEU A 45 2.24 -4.51 -11.08
C LEU A 45 0.72 -4.70 -11.03
N PHE A 46 0.10 -4.94 -12.18
CA PHE A 46 -1.32 -5.28 -12.27
C PHE A 46 -1.45 -6.77 -12.57
N SER A 47 -2.21 -7.49 -11.76
CA SER A 47 -2.44 -8.92 -11.94
C SER A 47 -3.94 -9.21 -11.98
N TRP A 48 -4.42 -9.67 -13.13
CA TRP A 48 -5.80 -10.13 -13.23
C TRP A 48 -5.98 -11.41 -12.43
N CYS A 49 -6.93 -11.43 -11.51
CA CYS A 49 -7.17 -12.56 -10.61
C CYS A 49 -8.56 -13.21 -10.77
N GLY A 50 -9.30 -12.84 -11.82
CA GLY A 50 -10.67 -13.28 -12.03
C GLY A 50 -11.64 -12.65 -11.05
N ASN A 51 -12.86 -13.15 -11.01
CA ASN A 51 -13.87 -12.70 -10.06
C ASN A 51 -13.52 -13.19 -8.65
N TRP A 52 -12.75 -12.41 -7.92
CA TRP A 52 -12.27 -12.74 -6.58
C TRP A 52 -13.42 -12.87 -5.57
N LYS A 53 -14.51 -12.09 -5.71
CA LYS A 53 -15.70 -12.20 -4.85
C LYS A 53 -16.37 -13.57 -5.01
N LYS A 54 -16.50 -14.04 -6.26
CA LYS A 54 -17.00 -15.40 -6.53
C LYS A 54 -16.08 -16.47 -5.95
N SER A 55 -14.78 -16.29 -6.03
CA SER A 55 -13.80 -17.20 -5.43
C SER A 55 -13.99 -17.30 -3.92
N LEU A 56 -14.11 -16.16 -3.22
CA LEU A 56 -14.35 -16.13 -1.77
C LEU A 56 -15.68 -16.77 -1.40
N HIS A 57 -16.75 -16.52 -2.16
CA HIS A 57 -18.03 -17.18 -1.94
C HIS A 57 -17.91 -18.73 -1.96
N HIS A 58 -17.00 -19.25 -2.78
CA HIS A 58 -16.66 -20.68 -2.80
C HIS A 58 -15.56 -21.07 -1.81
N LYS A 59 -15.26 -20.22 -0.82
CA LYS A 59 -14.22 -20.45 0.21
C LYS A 59 -12.84 -20.71 -0.40
N LYS A 60 -12.51 -20.00 -1.48
CA LYS A 60 -11.21 -20.13 -2.18
C LYS A 60 -10.55 -18.77 -2.35
N ILE A 61 -9.25 -18.73 -2.14
CA ILE A 61 -8.42 -17.58 -2.53
C ILE A 61 -8.13 -17.66 -4.04
N PRO A 62 -8.19 -16.56 -4.79
CA PRO A 62 -7.80 -16.55 -6.21
C PRO A 62 -6.42 -17.17 -6.40
N ARG A 63 -6.29 -18.10 -7.35
CA ARG A 63 -5.07 -18.91 -7.54
C ARG A 63 -3.81 -18.07 -7.72
N VAL A 64 -3.89 -17.00 -8.50
CA VAL A 64 -2.75 -16.12 -8.78
C VAL A 64 -2.29 -15.41 -7.52
N LEU A 65 -3.23 -14.89 -6.71
CA LEU A 65 -2.92 -14.30 -5.41
C LEU A 65 -2.28 -15.33 -4.47
N LEU A 66 -2.88 -16.51 -4.36
CA LEU A 66 -2.36 -17.57 -3.47
C LEU A 66 -0.93 -18.00 -3.85
N GLN A 67 -0.62 -18.10 -5.15
CA GLN A 67 0.73 -18.42 -5.63
C GLN A 67 1.73 -17.32 -5.24
N TRP A 68 1.35 -16.06 -5.41
CA TRP A 68 2.18 -14.92 -5.01
C TRP A 68 2.42 -14.89 -3.50
N LEU A 69 1.37 -15.09 -2.69
CA LEU A 69 1.49 -15.15 -1.23
C LEU A 69 2.42 -16.29 -0.79
N LYS A 70 2.23 -17.51 -1.35
CA LYS A 70 3.10 -18.67 -1.06
C LYS A 70 4.56 -18.37 -1.33
N MET A 71 4.87 -17.73 -2.45
CA MET A 71 6.24 -17.41 -2.83
C MET A 71 6.92 -16.54 -1.76
N TYR A 72 6.25 -15.51 -1.25
CA TYR A 72 6.85 -14.60 -0.28
C TYR A 72 6.82 -15.14 1.15
N VAL A 73 5.78 -15.88 1.55
CA VAL A 73 5.77 -16.59 2.84
C VAL A 73 6.94 -17.59 2.92
N ASN A 74 7.19 -18.35 1.86
CA ASN A 74 8.32 -19.30 1.80
C ASN A 74 9.68 -18.59 1.88
N LYS A 75 9.80 -17.39 1.32
CA LYS A 75 10.99 -16.53 1.44
C LYS A 75 11.11 -15.83 2.79
N LYS A 76 10.13 -16.00 3.69
CA LYS A 76 10.02 -15.30 4.98
C LYS A 76 9.98 -13.78 4.84
N TYR A 77 9.40 -13.26 3.77
CA TYR A 77 9.18 -11.84 3.58
C TYR A 77 7.82 -11.44 4.15
N PRO A 78 7.77 -10.37 4.96
CA PRO A 78 6.50 -9.89 5.52
C PRO A 78 5.58 -9.37 4.42
N ILE A 79 4.28 -9.63 4.57
CA ILE A 79 3.28 -9.26 3.57
C ILE A 79 2.17 -8.44 4.21
N PHE A 80 1.83 -7.30 3.60
CA PHE A 80 0.51 -6.68 3.78
C PHE A 80 -0.41 -7.08 2.63
N LEU A 81 -1.55 -7.68 2.96
CA LEU A 81 -2.63 -7.92 2.04
C LEU A 81 -3.78 -6.94 2.33
N PHE A 82 -3.92 -5.94 1.48
CA PHE A 82 -5.00 -4.98 1.57
C PHE A 82 -6.26 -5.53 0.91
N VAL A 83 -7.39 -5.39 1.61
CA VAL A 83 -8.72 -5.80 1.15
C VAL A 83 -9.70 -4.62 1.24
N PRO A 84 -10.76 -4.56 0.41
CA PRO A 84 -11.61 -3.37 0.31
C PRO A 84 -12.49 -3.12 1.53
N HIS A 85 -12.86 -4.17 2.28
CA HIS A 85 -13.77 -4.05 3.42
C HIS A 85 -13.34 -4.93 4.59
N VAL A 86 -13.63 -4.46 5.81
CA VAL A 86 -13.31 -5.15 7.07
C VAL A 86 -13.86 -6.59 7.09
N ARG A 87 -15.07 -6.82 6.55
CA ARG A 87 -15.70 -8.15 6.46
C ARG A 87 -14.85 -9.22 5.77
N TYR A 88 -13.95 -8.82 4.87
CA TYR A 88 -13.06 -9.75 4.17
C TYR A 88 -11.80 -10.09 4.96
N ILE A 89 -11.47 -9.32 6.00
CA ILE A 89 -10.26 -9.55 6.79
C ILE A 89 -10.31 -10.91 7.46
N GLU A 90 -11.38 -11.18 8.21
CA GLU A 90 -11.54 -12.44 8.92
C GLU A 90 -11.67 -13.62 7.95
N GLU A 91 -12.55 -13.50 6.95
CA GLU A 91 -12.77 -14.56 5.97
C GLU A 91 -11.49 -14.96 5.24
N ILE A 92 -10.73 -13.98 4.73
CA ILE A 92 -9.47 -14.23 4.02
C ILE A 92 -8.41 -14.72 4.99
N GLY A 93 -8.33 -14.14 6.20
CA GLY A 93 -7.42 -14.59 7.24
C GLY A 93 -7.61 -16.09 7.55
N LEU A 94 -8.84 -16.53 7.77
CA LEU A 94 -9.17 -17.94 8.01
C LEU A 94 -8.78 -18.84 6.83
N LEU A 95 -9.09 -18.43 5.59
CA LEU A 95 -8.73 -19.19 4.39
C LEU A 95 -7.23 -19.32 4.20
N LEU A 96 -6.46 -18.33 4.67
CA LEU A 96 -5.01 -18.33 4.57
C LEU A 96 -4.30 -19.05 5.72
N LYS A 97 -4.99 -19.44 6.80
CA LYS A 97 -4.40 -20.25 7.89
C LYS A 97 -3.83 -21.58 7.39
N GLY A 98 -4.35 -22.12 6.30
CA GLY A 98 -3.78 -23.29 5.64
C GLY A 98 -2.44 -23.05 4.95
N LEU A 99 -2.06 -21.78 4.71
CA LEU A 99 -0.74 -21.43 4.22
C LEU A 99 0.26 -21.26 5.37
N ASP A 100 -0.12 -20.54 6.41
CA ASP A 100 0.63 -20.40 7.66
C ASP A 100 -0.36 -20.04 8.79
N HIS A 101 -0.33 -20.80 9.88
CA HIS A 101 -1.26 -20.62 11.01
C HIS A 101 -1.10 -19.29 11.73
N ARG A 102 0.06 -18.62 11.59
CA ARG A 102 0.39 -17.32 12.20
C ARG A 102 -0.18 -16.13 11.42
N ILE A 103 -0.72 -16.34 10.21
CA ILE A 103 -1.38 -15.27 9.43
C ILE A 103 -2.53 -14.71 10.26
N ASP A 104 -2.64 -13.40 10.30
CA ASP A 104 -3.69 -12.73 11.06
C ASP A 104 -4.31 -11.54 10.29
N GLY A 105 -5.40 -11.03 10.80
CA GLY A 105 -6.09 -9.86 10.30
C GLY A 105 -6.10 -8.72 11.31
N VAL A 106 -6.11 -7.48 10.80
CA VAL A 106 -6.16 -6.28 11.63
C VAL A 106 -6.98 -5.17 10.97
N HIS A 107 -7.82 -4.50 11.76
CA HIS A 107 -8.58 -3.32 11.33
C HIS A 107 -8.48 -2.17 12.35
N ALA A 108 -9.08 -1.02 12.04
CA ALA A 108 -8.97 0.18 12.85
C ALA A 108 -9.45 0.00 14.30
N GLU A 109 -10.52 -0.77 14.48
CA GLU A 109 -11.19 -1.00 15.78
C GLU A 109 -10.76 -2.31 16.44
N ASP A 110 -9.72 -2.99 15.93
CA ASP A 110 -9.21 -4.22 16.52
C ASP A 110 -8.56 -3.89 17.88
N PRO A 111 -9.07 -4.46 18.98
CA PRO A 111 -8.52 -4.18 20.31
C PRO A 111 -7.06 -4.64 20.48
N MET A 112 -6.64 -5.66 19.72
CA MET A 112 -5.26 -6.18 19.73
C MET A 112 -4.41 -5.61 18.57
N ARG A 113 -4.82 -4.49 18.01
CA ARG A 113 -4.15 -3.91 16.85
C ARG A 113 -2.66 -3.63 17.09
N LYS A 114 -2.32 -3.08 18.25
CA LYS A 114 -0.93 -2.73 18.56
C LYS A 114 -0.06 -3.98 18.68
N GLU A 115 -0.55 -4.99 19.38
CA GLU A 115 0.11 -6.27 19.60
C GLU A 115 0.34 -7.00 18.27
N LYS A 116 -0.69 -7.08 17.41
CA LYS A 116 -0.60 -7.71 16.09
C LYS A 116 0.38 -7.00 15.17
N VAL A 117 0.36 -5.68 15.14
CA VAL A 117 1.31 -4.88 14.35
C VAL A 117 2.74 -5.06 14.87
N GLU A 118 2.93 -5.13 16.19
CA GLU A 118 4.25 -5.36 16.75
C GLU A 118 4.76 -6.78 16.47
N ALA A 119 3.91 -7.80 16.61
CA ALA A 119 4.22 -9.17 16.23
C ALA A 119 4.58 -9.29 14.74
N PHE A 120 3.87 -8.56 13.87
CA PHE A 120 4.21 -8.49 12.45
C PHE A 120 5.58 -7.84 12.21
N ARG A 121 5.91 -6.77 12.92
CA ARG A 121 7.24 -6.11 12.83
C ARG A 121 8.37 -7.01 13.28
N LYS A 122 8.14 -7.87 14.28
CA LYS A 122 9.11 -8.86 14.78
C LYS A 122 9.24 -10.08 13.87
N GLY A 123 8.30 -10.28 12.93
CA GLY A 123 8.26 -11.44 12.05
C GLY A 123 7.52 -12.65 12.63
N ASP A 124 6.85 -12.49 13.78
CA ASP A 124 6.03 -13.54 14.39
C ASP A 124 4.77 -13.80 13.55
N ILE A 125 4.22 -12.76 12.94
CA ILE A 125 3.13 -12.82 11.95
C ILE A 125 3.73 -12.58 10.55
N PRO A 126 3.68 -13.54 9.63
CA PRO A 126 4.29 -13.38 8.30
C PRO A 126 3.43 -12.55 7.34
N LEU A 127 2.12 -12.53 7.55
CA LEU A 127 1.16 -11.81 6.70
C LEU A 127 0.06 -11.22 7.55
N LEU A 128 -0.21 -9.92 7.34
CA LEU A 128 -1.38 -9.23 7.89
C LEU A 128 -2.37 -8.88 6.78
N VAL A 129 -3.61 -9.36 6.94
CA VAL A 129 -4.75 -8.92 6.13
C VAL A 129 -5.34 -7.67 6.75
N THR A 130 -5.51 -6.60 5.95
CA THR A 130 -5.95 -5.29 6.48
C THR A 130 -6.72 -4.48 5.45
N THR A 131 -7.29 -3.35 5.88
CA THR A 131 -7.87 -2.32 5.00
C THR A 131 -6.95 -1.11 4.87
N THR A 132 -7.41 -0.08 4.16
CA THR A 132 -6.62 1.15 3.89
C THR A 132 -6.15 1.90 5.15
N ILE A 133 -6.68 1.59 6.33
CA ILE A 133 -6.47 2.32 7.59
C ILE A 133 -5.38 1.68 8.44
N LEU A 134 -4.35 1.11 7.84
CA LEU A 134 -3.23 0.64 8.64
C LEU A 134 -2.40 1.83 9.16
N GLU A 135 -1.93 1.71 10.41
CA GLU A 135 -1.27 2.76 11.16
C GLU A 135 -0.12 3.44 10.39
N ARG A 136 -0.11 4.78 10.39
CA ARG A 136 0.99 5.56 9.86
C ARG A 136 2.28 5.25 10.64
N GLY A 137 3.39 5.03 9.95
CA GLY A 137 4.69 4.92 10.60
C GLY A 137 5.24 3.50 10.79
N VAL A 138 4.52 2.44 10.38
CA VAL A 138 5.07 1.07 10.43
C VAL A 138 6.12 0.91 9.32
N ILE A 139 7.38 0.75 9.70
CA ILE A 139 8.49 0.41 8.80
C ILE A 139 8.82 -1.05 9.03
N VAL A 140 8.79 -1.84 7.98
CA VAL A 140 9.11 -3.27 7.99
C VAL A 140 10.07 -3.55 6.85
N LYS A 141 11.15 -4.28 7.16
CA LYS A 141 12.16 -4.69 6.17
C LYS A 141 11.55 -5.69 5.18
N ASN A 142 11.94 -5.63 3.92
CA ASN A 142 11.49 -6.55 2.87
C ASN A 142 9.97 -6.67 2.72
N LEU A 143 9.22 -5.61 3.09
CA LEU A 143 7.76 -5.63 3.04
C LEU A 143 7.25 -5.76 1.61
N GLN A 144 6.45 -6.79 1.37
CA GLN A 144 5.71 -7.00 0.14
C GLN A 144 4.25 -6.53 0.31
N VAL A 145 3.68 -5.98 -0.73
CA VAL A 145 2.34 -5.40 -0.66
C VAL A 145 1.45 -5.96 -1.75
N ALA A 146 0.33 -6.52 -1.36
CA ALA A 146 -0.74 -6.96 -2.24
C ALA A 146 -2.03 -6.16 -1.96
N VAL A 147 -2.76 -5.83 -3.01
CA VAL A 147 -4.12 -5.26 -2.91
C VAL A 147 -5.06 -6.22 -3.65
N LEU A 148 -6.00 -6.84 -2.95
CA LEU A 148 -7.05 -7.66 -3.56
C LEU A 148 -8.29 -6.82 -3.82
N GLY A 149 -8.82 -6.92 -5.02
CA GLY A 149 -9.98 -6.11 -5.42
C GLY A 149 -9.60 -4.65 -5.65
N ALA A 150 -8.42 -4.41 -6.23
CA ALA A 150 -7.90 -3.06 -6.47
C ALA A 150 -8.80 -2.18 -7.36
N GLU A 151 -9.80 -2.77 -8.00
CA GLU A 151 -10.85 -2.09 -8.77
C GLU A 151 -11.96 -1.50 -7.91
N GLU A 152 -12.06 -1.86 -6.63
CA GLU A 152 -13.13 -1.36 -5.75
C GLU A 152 -12.95 0.15 -5.48
N GLU A 153 -14.05 0.88 -5.41
CA GLU A 153 -14.08 2.36 -5.29
C GLU A 153 -13.29 2.90 -4.08
N ILE A 154 -13.22 2.13 -3.01
CA ILE A 154 -12.43 2.49 -1.82
C ILE A 154 -10.95 2.68 -2.13
N PHE A 155 -10.45 2.02 -3.17
CA PHE A 155 -9.08 2.14 -3.65
C PHE A 155 -8.94 3.28 -4.66
N SER A 156 -9.11 4.51 -4.19
CA SER A 156 -8.82 5.71 -4.97
C SER A 156 -7.35 5.77 -5.40
N GLU A 157 -7.02 6.62 -6.39
CA GLU A 157 -5.63 6.91 -6.78
C GLU A 157 -4.75 7.19 -5.56
N SER A 158 -5.21 8.09 -4.69
CA SER A 158 -4.49 8.48 -3.47
C SER A 158 -4.25 7.30 -2.52
N ALA A 159 -5.27 6.47 -2.29
CA ALA A 159 -5.15 5.28 -1.44
C ALA A 159 -4.13 4.30 -2.01
N LEU A 160 -4.20 4.00 -3.31
CA LEU A 160 -3.28 3.08 -3.98
C LEU A 160 -1.83 3.58 -3.96
N VAL A 161 -1.60 4.88 -4.19
CA VAL A 161 -0.26 5.49 -4.07
C VAL A 161 0.29 5.36 -2.65
N GLN A 162 -0.53 5.62 -1.63
CA GLN A 162 -0.12 5.50 -0.22
C GLN A 162 0.15 4.05 0.18
N ILE A 163 -0.66 3.10 -0.31
CA ILE A 163 -0.46 1.66 -0.08
C ILE A 163 0.86 1.22 -0.74
N ALA A 164 1.07 1.55 -2.01
CA ALA A 164 2.32 1.22 -2.70
C ALA A 164 3.54 1.81 -1.99
N GLY A 165 3.41 3.03 -1.49
CA GLY A 165 4.44 3.71 -0.73
C GLY A 165 4.83 3.02 0.59
N ARG A 166 4.17 1.95 1.00
CA ARG A 166 4.54 1.17 2.19
C ARG A 166 5.68 0.20 1.94
N ALA A 167 5.77 -0.36 0.74
CA ALA A 167 6.87 -1.23 0.36
C ALA A 167 8.18 -0.43 0.22
N GLY A 168 9.30 -1.08 0.51
CA GLY A 168 10.63 -0.50 0.37
C GLY A 168 10.88 0.73 1.23
N ARG A 169 10.36 0.80 2.45
CA ARG A 169 10.58 1.93 3.37
C ARG A 169 11.81 1.80 4.25
N SER A 170 12.35 0.60 4.39
CA SER A 170 13.57 0.39 5.17
C SER A 170 14.79 0.93 4.41
N PHE A 171 15.71 1.57 5.13
CA PHE A 171 16.99 1.98 4.57
C PHE A 171 17.86 0.77 4.19
N GLU A 172 17.87 -0.26 5.02
CA GLU A 172 18.67 -1.46 4.81
C GLU A 172 18.13 -2.33 3.68
N GLU A 173 16.79 -2.36 3.50
CA GLU A 173 16.09 -3.16 2.50
C GLU A 173 15.05 -2.28 1.80
N PRO A 174 15.49 -1.42 0.88
CA PRO A 174 14.64 -0.41 0.25
C PRO A 174 13.74 -0.95 -0.86
N TYR A 175 13.75 -2.26 -1.07
CA TYR A 175 12.99 -2.94 -2.12
C TYR A 175 11.76 -3.62 -1.56
N GLY A 176 10.75 -3.76 -2.40
CA GLY A 176 9.53 -4.52 -2.12
C GLY A 176 8.62 -4.51 -3.34
N GLU A 177 8.00 -5.64 -3.62
CA GLU A 177 7.04 -5.74 -4.72
C GLU A 177 5.67 -5.23 -4.29
N VAL A 178 4.97 -4.58 -5.20
CA VAL A 178 3.58 -4.13 -5.04
C VAL A 178 2.76 -4.70 -6.17
N VAL A 179 1.71 -5.45 -5.84
CA VAL A 179 0.81 -6.04 -6.84
C VAL A 179 -0.64 -5.65 -6.55
N TYR A 180 -1.32 -5.12 -7.57
CA TYR A 180 -2.75 -4.87 -7.56
C TYR A 180 -3.48 -6.03 -8.26
N PHE A 181 -4.08 -6.92 -7.46
CA PHE A 181 -4.91 -8.02 -7.93
C PHE A 181 -6.31 -7.50 -8.19
N HIS A 182 -6.80 -7.69 -9.42
CA HIS A 182 -8.04 -7.08 -9.86
C HIS A 182 -8.87 -8.01 -10.76
N TYR A 183 -10.18 -7.72 -10.84
CA TYR A 183 -11.11 -8.33 -11.79
C TYR A 183 -11.34 -7.45 -13.04
N GLY A 184 -11.01 -6.17 -12.94
CA GLY A 184 -11.03 -5.21 -14.05
C GLY A 184 -10.08 -4.06 -13.76
N LYS A 185 -9.39 -3.54 -14.77
CA LYS A 185 -8.56 -2.33 -14.62
C LYS A 185 -9.43 -1.10 -14.46
N THR A 186 -9.14 -0.28 -13.45
CA THR A 186 -9.78 1.03 -13.26
C THR A 186 -8.84 2.18 -13.57
N GLU A 187 -9.43 3.35 -13.80
CA GLU A 187 -8.66 4.57 -13.99
C GLU A 187 -7.83 4.93 -12.76
N SER A 188 -8.36 4.72 -11.56
CA SER A 188 -7.63 4.93 -10.29
C SER A 188 -6.33 4.13 -10.22
N MET A 189 -6.35 2.86 -10.64
CA MET A 189 -5.15 2.02 -10.71
C MET A 189 -4.11 2.57 -11.68
N VAL A 190 -4.56 2.96 -12.88
CA VAL A 190 -3.68 3.49 -13.93
C VAL A 190 -3.09 4.83 -13.50
N ARG A 191 -3.89 5.71 -12.93
CA ARG A 191 -3.44 7.00 -12.40
C ARG A 191 -2.44 6.82 -11.25
N ALA A 192 -2.70 5.91 -10.31
CA ALA A 192 -1.78 5.63 -9.22
C ALA A 192 -0.41 5.17 -9.73
N LYS A 193 -0.38 4.25 -10.71
CA LYS A 193 0.87 3.81 -11.34
C LYS A 193 1.61 4.96 -12.01
N ARG A 194 0.92 5.75 -12.84
CA ARG A 194 1.50 6.93 -13.51
C ARG A 194 2.01 7.97 -12.51
N HIS A 195 1.30 8.19 -11.42
CA HIS A 195 1.71 9.10 -10.36
C HIS A 195 3.04 8.66 -9.76
N ILE A 196 3.18 7.39 -9.37
CA ILE A 196 4.42 6.83 -8.82
C ILE A 196 5.57 6.95 -9.85
N GLN A 197 5.33 6.61 -11.10
CA GLN A 197 6.33 6.74 -12.17
C GLN A 197 6.78 8.20 -12.36
N SER A 198 5.84 9.14 -12.31
CA SER A 198 6.13 10.58 -12.41
C SER A 198 6.95 11.08 -11.22
N MET A 199 6.63 10.61 -9.99
CA MET A 199 7.43 10.94 -8.81
C MET A 199 8.85 10.40 -8.93
N ASN A 200 9.02 9.15 -9.36
CA ASN A 200 10.34 8.57 -9.56
C ASN A 200 11.15 9.32 -10.64
N LYS A 201 10.49 9.70 -11.75
CA LYS A 201 11.12 10.51 -12.79
C LYS A 201 11.59 11.86 -12.25
N SER A 202 10.71 12.58 -11.56
CA SER A 202 11.05 13.87 -10.94
C SER A 202 12.16 13.74 -9.90
N ALA A 203 12.14 12.68 -9.08
CA ALA A 203 13.19 12.43 -8.10
C ALA A 203 14.56 12.19 -8.77
N LYS A 204 14.58 11.46 -9.90
CA LYS A 204 15.81 11.23 -10.68
C LYS A 204 16.32 12.53 -11.30
N GLU A 205 15.44 13.35 -11.90
CA GLU A 205 15.79 14.64 -12.49
C GLU A 205 16.35 15.62 -11.44
N GLN A 206 15.93 15.50 -10.17
CA GLN A 206 16.41 16.31 -9.05
C GLN A 206 17.64 15.69 -8.35
N GLY A 207 18.16 14.54 -8.80
CA GLY A 207 19.28 13.85 -8.14
C GLY A 207 18.95 13.30 -6.75
N LEU A 208 17.67 13.06 -6.46
CA LEU A 208 17.19 12.55 -5.17
C LEU A 208 17.15 11.03 -5.10
N ILE A 209 17.24 10.34 -6.22
CA ILE A 209 17.38 8.89 -6.33
C ILE A 209 18.44 8.54 -7.36
N ASP A 210 19.03 7.37 -7.18
CA ASP A 210 20.07 6.81 -8.06
C ASP A 210 19.47 6.16 -9.31
#